data_f4e565c5f1fe6c4de7cf8ce3cd156e14
#
_entry.id   f4e565c5f1fe6c4de7cf8ce3cd156e14
#
_cell.length_a   1.000
_cell.length_b   1.000
_cell.length_c   1.000
_cell.angle_alpha   90.00
_cell.angle_beta   90.00
_cell.angle_gamma   90.00
#
_symmetry.space_group_name_H-M   'P 1'
#
loop_
_entity.id
_entity.type
_entity.pdbx_description
1 polymer ?
#
loop_
_entity_poly.entity_id
_entity_poly.type
_entity_poly.pdbx_seq_one_letter_code
_entity_poly.pdbx_strand_id
1 'polypeptide(L)'
;MRTIAVINRKGGCGKTTATVSLAAALSELGRRTLILDLDPQGSASSWLGIGPTDRRELFDAFLGTAGLADLAMPTRAPGVDMVLSSSWLVTAERSLQVDLALGAIRAMQGLPRSWDYVLVDCPPTLGYLASAALCGCREAIVPLQPHGLDASGVDPVLEEIARVRHQLNPALVLTGMVVGRVSRTNHARDVVARLRSTHGGDVFGPTIRDSIRVPEAAMAGLPVTAFAPDAAVARDIRAVAAELVRRDPDEATVDPTEARRAAGWRGVVDRLVGSRS
;
A
#
# COMPACT_ATOMS: atom_id res chain seq x y z
N MET A 1 5.76 -12.05 -7.53
CA MET A 1 5.29 -10.65 -7.46
C MET A 1 4.44 -10.52 -6.20
N ARG A 2 4.83 -9.63 -5.29
CA ARG A 2 4.08 -9.30 -4.08
C ARG A 2 3.23 -8.05 -4.33
N THR A 3 1.95 -8.09 -4.00
CA THR A 3 1.02 -6.96 -4.16
C THR A 3 0.58 -6.50 -2.77
N ILE A 4 0.89 -5.27 -2.40
CA ILE A 4 0.80 -4.76 -1.04
C ILE A 4 -0.03 -3.48 -1.00
N ALA A 5 -1.17 -3.49 -0.31
CA ALA A 5 -1.94 -2.30 -0.02
C ALA A 5 -1.32 -1.54 1.16
N VAL A 6 -0.97 -0.28 0.96
CA VAL A 6 -0.49 0.61 2.04
C VAL A 6 -1.67 1.43 2.52
N ILE A 7 -2.24 1.02 3.65
CA ILE A 7 -3.56 1.49 4.07
C ILE A 7 -3.59 1.97 5.52
N ASN A 8 -4.29 3.06 5.76
CA ASN A 8 -4.72 3.51 7.09
C ASN A 8 -5.83 4.56 6.90
N ARG A 9 -6.82 4.57 7.80
CA ARG A 9 -7.93 5.52 7.79
C ARG A 9 -7.49 6.94 8.14
N LYS A 10 -6.42 7.10 8.93
CA LYS A 10 -5.97 8.41 9.39
C LYS A 10 -5.24 9.15 8.27
N GLY A 11 -5.72 10.36 7.95
CA GLY A 11 -4.99 11.28 7.09
C GLY A 11 -3.64 11.67 7.72
N GLY A 12 -2.62 11.82 6.89
CA GLY A 12 -1.28 12.22 7.36
C GLY A 12 -0.52 11.17 8.17
N CYS A 13 -0.98 9.93 8.29
CA CYS A 13 -0.29 8.85 9.01
C CYS A 13 0.98 8.33 8.31
N GLY A 14 1.25 8.79 7.08
CA GLY A 14 2.46 8.44 6.34
C GLY A 14 2.29 7.32 5.31
N LYS A 15 1.09 7.07 4.78
CA LYS A 15 0.84 6.09 3.70
C LYS A 15 1.74 6.36 2.50
N THR A 16 1.58 7.51 1.87
CA THR A 16 2.38 7.94 0.72
C THR A 16 3.88 7.94 1.02
N THR A 17 4.27 8.43 2.22
CA THR A 17 5.66 8.38 2.66
C THR A 17 6.20 6.95 2.70
N ALA A 18 5.43 6.02 3.27
CA ALA A 18 5.81 4.61 3.32
C ALA A 18 5.87 4.01 1.90
N THR A 19 4.85 4.27 1.07
CA THR A 19 4.76 3.76 -0.30
C THR A 19 5.99 4.18 -1.12
N VAL A 20 6.24 5.48 -1.24
CA VAL A 20 7.36 6.02 -2.05
C VAL A 20 8.71 5.59 -1.49
N SER A 21 8.87 5.66 -0.15
CA SER A 21 10.15 5.32 0.49
C SER A 21 10.47 3.84 0.40
N LEU A 22 9.49 2.96 0.61
CA LEU A 22 9.68 1.51 0.51
C LEU A 22 9.92 1.09 -0.95
N ALA A 23 9.20 1.67 -1.92
CA ALA A 23 9.43 1.39 -3.33
C ALA A 23 10.89 1.66 -3.73
N ALA A 24 11.41 2.83 -3.36
CA ALA A 24 12.79 3.19 -3.65
C ALA A 24 13.81 2.29 -2.91
N ALA A 25 13.58 1.99 -1.64
CA ALA A 25 14.50 1.14 -0.88
C ALA A 25 14.48 -0.32 -1.35
N LEU A 26 13.33 -0.83 -1.81
CA LEU A 26 13.23 -2.14 -2.45
C LEU A 26 13.98 -2.17 -3.79
N SER A 27 13.91 -1.07 -4.56
CA SER A 27 14.67 -0.93 -5.79
C SER A 27 16.19 -0.91 -5.55
N GLU A 28 16.65 -0.26 -4.47
CA GLU A 28 18.07 -0.34 -4.05
C GLU A 28 18.51 -1.78 -3.70
N LEU A 29 17.57 -2.64 -3.31
CA LEU A 29 17.79 -4.09 -3.12
C LEU A 29 17.67 -4.90 -4.42
N GLY A 30 17.63 -4.25 -5.58
CA GLY A 30 17.52 -4.89 -6.90
C GLY A 30 16.13 -5.40 -7.24
N ARG A 31 15.07 -4.95 -6.52
CA ARG A 31 13.68 -5.37 -6.76
C ARG A 31 12.96 -4.36 -7.65
N ARG A 32 12.44 -4.79 -8.78
CA ARG A 32 11.60 -3.94 -9.64
C ARG A 32 10.27 -3.67 -8.93
N THR A 33 9.92 -2.41 -8.79
CA THR A 33 8.74 -2.00 -8.00
C THR A 33 7.80 -1.13 -8.84
N LEU A 34 6.50 -1.42 -8.77
CA LEU A 34 5.44 -0.57 -9.29
C LEU A 34 4.74 0.12 -8.12
N ILE A 35 4.53 1.43 -8.22
CA ILE A 35 3.59 2.17 -7.37
C ILE A 35 2.28 2.35 -8.14
N LEU A 36 1.16 1.98 -7.51
CA LEU A 36 -0.18 2.31 -8.00
C LEU A 36 -0.79 3.34 -7.05
N ASP A 37 -0.95 4.58 -7.51
CA ASP A 37 -1.51 5.67 -6.72
C ASP A 37 -3.04 5.69 -6.84
N LEU A 38 -3.73 5.14 -5.84
CA LEU A 38 -5.19 5.11 -5.77
C LEU A 38 -5.78 6.25 -4.93
N ASP A 39 -4.95 7.12 -4.33
CA ASP A 39 -5.47 8.31 -3.65
C ASP A 39 -5.83 9.38 -4.71
N PRO A 40 -7.11 9.81 -4.81
CA PRO A 40 -7.50 10.87 -5.74
C PRO A 40 -6.73 12.17 -5.57
N GLN A 41 -6.12 12.40 -4.40
CA GLN A 41 -5.26 13.56 -4.16
C GLN A 41 -3.92 13.46 -4.91
N GLY A 42 -3.53 12.28 -5.38
CA GLY A 42 -2.33 12.06 -6.17
C GLY A 42 -1.04 12.42 -5.44
N SER A 43 -0.99 12.14 -4.14
CA SER A 43 0.16 12.53 -3.31
C SER A 43 1.44 11.80 -3.70
N ALA A 44 1.37 10.50 -4.05
CA ALA A 44 2.53 9.75 -4.51
C ALA A 44 2.97 10.21 -5.90
N SER A 45 2.00 10.46 -6.80
CA SER A 45 2.23 11.00 -8.15
C SER A 45 2.93 12.36 -8.10
N SER A 46 2.45 13.24 -7.22
CA SER A 46 3.05 14.57 -7.00
C SER A 46 4.43 14.49 -6.38
N TRP A 47 4.64 13.60 -5.41
CA TRP A 47 5.96 13.42 -4.77
C TRP A 47 7.03 13.05 -5.79
N LEU A 48 6.75 12.15 -6.71
CA LEU A 48 7.73 11.73 -7.72
C LEU A 48 7.83 12.69 -8.93
N GLY A 49 7.23 13.88 -8.80
CA GLY A 49 7.42 15.01 -9.72
C GLY A 49 6.67 14.88 -11.04
N ILE A 50 5.68 14.01 -11.12
CA ILE A 50 4.86 13.81 -12.32
C ILE A 50 3.50 14.48 -12.14
N GLY A 51 2.95 14.44 -10.91
CA GLY A 51 1.61 14.93 -10.56
C GLY A 51 0.49 13.97 -10.97
N PRO A 52 -0.71 14.13 -10.37
CA PRO A 52 -1.88 13.39 -10.81
C PRO A 52 -2.29 13.81 -12.21
N THR A 53 -2.98 12.94 -12.92
CA THR A 53 -3.51 13.23 -14.26
C THR A 53 -5.02 13.49 -14.19
N ASP A 54 -5.54 14.28 -15.11
CA ASP A 54 -6.98 14.41 -15.39
C ASP A 54 -7.45 13.42 -16.48
N ARG A 55 -6.54 12.61 -17.00
CA ARG A 55 -6.85 11.59 -18.00
C ARG A 55 -7.66 10.45 -17.39
N ARG A 56 -8.51 9.90 -18.20
CA ARG A 56 -9.44 8.86 -17.80
C ARG A 56 -8.84 7.44 -17.80
N GLU A 57 -7.61 7.29 -18.27
CA GLU A 57 -6.98 5.99 -18.55
C GLU A 57 -7.00 5.01 -17.38
N LEU A 58 -6.71 5.47 -16.15
CA LEU A 58 -6.80 4.62 -14.96
C LEU A 58 -8.24 4.17 -14.68
N PHE A 59 -9.21 5.06 -14.89
CA PHE A 59 -10.62 4.71 -14.78
C PHE A 59 -11.03 3.71 -15.88
N ASP A 60 -10.55 3.89 -17.11
CA ASP A 60 -10.79 2.98 -18.25
C ASP A 60 -10.14 1.61 -18.00
N ALA A 61 -8.97 1.55 -17.35
CA ALA A 61 -8.35 0.30 -16.93
C ALA A 61 -9.25 -0.45 -15.92
N PHE A 62 -9.91 0.26 -15.01
CA PHE A 62 -10.86 -0.34 -14.07
C PHE A 62 -12.18 -0.76 -14.75
N LEU A 63 -12.56 -0.12 -15.83
CA LEU A 63 -13.67 -0.58 -16.68
C LEU A 63 -13.29 -1.75 -17.60
N GLY A 64 -12.01 -2.12 -17.65
CA GLY A 64 -11.51 -3.20 -18.51
C GLY A 64 -11.34 -2.82 -19.98
N THR A 65 -11.34 -1.53 -20.30
CA THR A 65 -11.18 -1.00 -21.66
C THR A 65 -9.74 -0.59 -21.96
N ALA A 66 -8.85 -0.58 -20.95
CA ALA A 66 -7.41 -0.35 -21.07
C ALA A 66 -6.63 -1.32 -20.17
N GLY A 67 -5.36 -1.58 -20.49
CA GLY A 67 -4.48 -2.38 -19.65
C GLY A 67 -3.86 -1.55 -18.51
N LEU A 68 -4.01 -1.98 -17.26
CA LEU A 68 -3.39 -1.27 -16.13
C LEU A 68 -1.86 -1.21 -16.25
N ALA A 69 -1.24 -2.26 -16.76
CA ALA A 69 0.20 -2.34 -16.97
C ALA A 69 0.71 -1.34 -18.02
N ASP A 70 -0.12 -1.01 -19.01
CA ASP A 70 0.24 -0.10 -20.10
C ASP A 70 0.32 1.36 -19.61
N LEU A 71 -0.26 1.65 -18.44
CA LEU A 71 -0.23 2.97 -17.79
C LEU A 71 1.03 3.17 -16.94
N ALA A 72 1.80 2.11 -16.70
CA ALA A 72 3.02 2.20 -15.92
C ALA A 72 4.09 3.02 -16.65
N MET A 73 4.63 4.01 -15.97
CA MET A 73 5.67 4.87 -16.50
C MET A 73 6.86 4.95 -15.55
N PRO A 74 8.08 5.11 -16.07
CA PRO A 74 9.27 5.23 -15.23
C PRO A 74 9.21 6.51 -14.40
N THR A 75 9.73 6.43 -13.18
CA THR A 75 9.88 7.58 -12.28
C THR A 75 11.33 8.06 -12.25
N ARG A 76 11.58 9.13 -11.47
CA ARG A 76 12.95 9.57 -11.18
C ARG A 76 13.71 8.64 -10.24
N ALA A 77 13.03 7.70 -9.60
CA ALA A 77 13.66 6.65 -8.79
C ALA A 77 13.99 5.45 -9.69
N PRO A 78 15.27 5.11 -9.92
CA PRO A 78 15.63 3.97 -10.75
C PRO A 78 14.97 2.68 -10.27
N GLY A 79 14.42 1.88 -11.21
CA GLY A 79 13.75 0.62 -10.90
C GLY A 79 12.37 0.75 -10.22
N VAL A 80 11.84 1.97 -10.16
CA VAL A 80 10.49 2.27 -9.67
C VAL A 80 9.65 2.82 -10.82
N ASP A 81 8.66 2.08 -11.26
CA ASP A 81 7.61 2.52 -12.17
C ASP A 81 6.39 2.98 -11.38
N MET A 82 5.52 3.77 -12.01
CA MET A 82 4.31 4.28 -11.38
C MET A 82 3.13 4.33 -12.35
N VAL A 83 1.97 3.93 -11.85
CA VAL A 83 0.67 4.29 -12.42
C VAL A 83 0.15 5.50 -11.65
N LEU A 84 -0.07 6.60 -12.37
CA LEU A 84 -0.47 7.87 -11.77
C LEU A 84 -1.90 7.84 -11.25
N SER A 85 -2.14 8.57 -10.18
CA SER A 85 -3.49 8.88 -9.74
C SER A 85 -4.22 9.73 -10.78
N SER A 86 -5.55 9.63 -10.74
CA SER A 86 -6.43 10.38 -11.62
C SER A 86 -7.56 11.05 -10.84
N SER A 87 -7.90 12.28 -11.24
CA SER A 87 -9.07 12.98 -10.70
C SER A 87 -10.39 12.22 -10.90
N TRP A 88 -10.45 11.33 -11.89
CA TRP A 88 -11.60 10.45 -12.12
C TRP A 88 -11.85 9.45 -11.00
N LEU A 89 -10.87 9.17 -10.14
CA LEU A 89 -11.04 8.34 -8.94
C LEU A 89 -12.03 8.95 -7.93
N VAL A 90 -12.20 10.28 -7.90
CA VAL A 90 -13.24 10.95 -7.10
C VAL A 90 -14.63 10.50 -7.55
N THR A 91 -14.83 10.37 -8.86
CA THR A 91 -16.09 9.88 -9.42
C THR A 91 -16.29 8.41 -9.06
N ALA A 92 -15.23 7.61 -9.08
CA ALA A 92 -15.25 6.21 -8.66
C ALA A 92 -15.72 6.05 -7.19
N GLU A 93 -15.18 6.87 -6.29
CA GLU A 93 -15.55 6.86 -4.86
C GLU A 93 -17.01 7.28 -4.62
N ARG A 94 -17.50 8.25 -5.38
CA ARG A 94 -18.87 8.80 -5.20
C ARG A 94 -19.97 7.96 -5.83
N SER A 95 -19.69 7.26 -6.91
CA SER A 95 -20.71 6.60 -7.72
C SER A 95 -21.17 5.26 -7.19
N LEU A 96 -20.59 4.76 -6.04
CA LEU A 96 -20.93 3.46 -5.44
C LEU A 96 -20.94 2.30 -6.47
N GLN A 97 -20.11 2.39 -7.52
CA GLN A 97 -20.13 1.42 -8.61
C GLN A 97 -19.33 0.18 -8.20
N VAL A 98 -20.06 -0.85 -7.79
CA VAL A 98 -19.51 -2.19 -7.49
C VAL A 98 -18.70 -2.71 -8.69
N ASP A 99 -19.15 -2.45 -9.90
CA ASP A 99 -18.46 -2.87 -11.13
C ASP A 99 -17.08 -2.25 -11.28
N LEU A 100 -16.89 -1.00 -10.86
CA LEU A 100 -15.60 -0.32 -10.89
C LEU A 100 -14.62 -0.89 -9.86
N ALA A 101 -15.11 -1.20 -8.65
CA ALA A 101 -14.28 -1.85 -7.63
C ALA A 101 -13.85 -3.25 -8.09
N LEU A 102 -14.77 -4.02 -8.67
CA LEU A 102 -14.45 -5.33 -9.26
C LEU A 102 -13.47 -5.21 -10.43
N GLY A 103 -13.62 -4.17 -11.24
CA GLY A 103 -12.69 -3.86 -12.32
C GLY A 103 -11.29 -3.52 -11.81
N ALA A 104 -11.18 -2.71 -10.77
CA ALA A 104 -9.90 -2.39 -10.13
C ALA A 104 -9.22 -3.65 -9.57
N ILE A 105 -9.98 -4.54 -8.92
CA ILE A 105 -9.48 -5.83 -8.44
C ILE A 105 -8.94 -6.67 -9.60
N ARG A 106 -9.73 -6.82 -10.68
CA ARG A 106 -9.31 -7.59 -11.87
C ARG A 106 -8.06 -7.00 -12.52
N ALA A 107 -7.99 -5.67 -12.66
CA ALA A 107 -6.86 -4.97 -13.25
C ALA A 107 -5.58 -5.20 -12.43
N MET A 108 -5.65 -5.12 -11.10
CA MET A 108 -4.50 -5.41 -10.22
C MET A 108 -4.08 -6.88 -10.26
N GLN A 109 -5.02 -7.82 -10.27
CA GLN A 109 -4.75 -9.25 -10.35
C GLN A 109 -4.21 -9.67 -11.72
N GLY A 110 -4.57 -8.92 -12.78
CA GLY A 110 -4.12 -9.11 -14.16
C GLY A 110 -2.74 -8.52 -14.47
N LEU A 111 -2.09 -7.84 -13.52
CA LEU A 111 -0.76 -7.28 -13.73
C LEU A 111 0.26 -8.37 -14.09
N PRO A 112 1.11 -8.15 -15.12
CA PRO A 112 2.16 -9.08 -15.48
C PRO A 112 3.20 -9.15 -14.35
N ARG A 113 3.91 -10.28 -14.29
CA ARG A 113 5.00 -10.49 -13.31
C ARG A 113 6.30 -9.76 -13.71
N SER A 114 6.16 -8.58 -14.28
CA SER A 114 7.29 -7.72 -14.68
C SER A 114 7.91 -6.99 -13.49
N TRP A 115 7.19 -6.89 -12.39
CA TRP A 115 7.65 -6.31 -11.14
C TRP A 115 7.74 -7.36 -10.05
N ASP A 116 8.68 -7.19 -9.11
CA ASP A 116 8.78 -8.01 -7.92
C ASP A 116 7.76 -7.58 -6.86
N TYR A 117 7.53 -6.25 -6.77
CA TYR A 117 6.61 -5.61 -5.83
C TYR A 117 5.67 -4.64 -6.52
N VAL A 118 4.41 -4.65 -6.10
CA VAL A 118 3.40 -3.64 -6.43
C VAL A 118 2.93 -3.02 -5.12
N LEU A 119 3.22 -1.75 -4.89
CA LEU A 119 2.78 -0.99 -3.71
C LEU A 119 1.60 -0.10 -4.11
N VAL A 120 0.47 -0.30 -3.45
CA VAL A 120 -0.76 0.45 -3.72
C VAL A 120 -0.94 1.52 -2.66
N ASP A 121 -0.76 2.80 -3.03
CA ASP A 121 -1.03 3.94 -2.12
C ASP A 121 -2.53 4.18 -2.02
N CYS A 122 -3.11 3.91 -0.86
CA CYS A 122 -4.56 3.96 -0.66
C CYS A 122 -5.01 5.34 -0.14
N PRO A 123 -6.24 5.77 -0.49
CA PRO A 123 -6.83 6.98 0.07
C PRO A 123 -6.98 6.90 1.60
N PRO A 124 -7.17 8.06 2.29
CA PRO A 124 -7.35 8.09 3.74
C PRO A 124 -8.76 7.66 4.21
N THR A 125 -9.59 7.22 3.29
CA THR A 125 -10.94 6.71 3.57
C THR A 125 -10.94 5.19 3.45
N LEU A 126 -11.76 4.50 4.25
CA LEU A 126 -12.04 3.07 4.04
C LEU A 126 -13.21 2.91 3.06
N GLY A 127 -13.16 3.65 1.95
CA GLY A 127 -14.15 3.62 0.88
C GLY A 127 -13.91 2.49 -0.13
N TYR A 128 -14.57 2.59 -1.28
CA TYR A 128 -14.50 1.56 -2.33
C TYR A 128 -13.09 1.32 -2.87
N LEU A 129 -12.29 2.38 -3.08
CA LEU A 129 -10.93 2.24 -3.60
C LEU A 129 -10.01 1.52 -2.59
N ALA A 130 -10.12 1.84 -1.30
CA ALA A 130 -9.37 1.17 -0.26
C ALA A 130 -9.78 -0.31 -0.12
N SER A 131 -11.08 -0.60 -0.17
CA SER A 131 -11.59 -1.97 -0.17
C SER A 131 -11.17 -2.73 -1.43
N ALA A 132 -11.19 -2.08 -2.61
CA ALA A 132 -10.71 -2.68 -3.85
C ALA A 132 -9.20 -3.01 -3.78
N ALA A 133 -8.39 -2.13 -3.18
CA ALA A 133 -6.96 -2.39 -2.95
C ALA A 133 -6.77 -3.63 -2.06
N LEU A 134 -7.48 -3.72 -0.92
CA LEU A 134 -7.41 -4.89 -0.04
C LEU A 134 -7.90 -6.18 -0.72
N CYS A 135 -8.90 -6.08 -1.59
CA CYS A 135 -9.39 -7.22 -2.35
C CYS A 135 -8.42 -7.65 -3.48
N GLY A 136 -7.77 -6.68 -4.13
CA GLY A 136 -6.86 -6.94 -5.25
C GLY A 136 -5.44 -7.32 -4.84
N CYS A 137 -5.02 -6.98 -3.61
CA CYS A 137 -3.70 -7.28 -3.07
C CYS A 137 -3.69 -8.57 -2.25
N ARG A 138 -2.51 -9.19 -2.16
CA ARG A 138 -2.29 -10.33 -1.24
C ARG A 138 -1.87 -9.89 0.16
N GLU A 139 -1.38 -8.67 0.30
CA GLU A 139 -0.78 -8.17 1.52
C GLU A 139 -1.28 -6.77 1.87
N ALA A 140 -1.23 -6.44 3.15
CA ALA A 140 -1.47 -5.09 3.64
C ALA A 140 -0.35 -4.66 4.60
N ILE A 141 0.08 -3.40 4.48
CA ILE A 141 0.95 -2.70 5.43
C ILE A 141 0.19 -1.51 5.99
N VAL A 142 0.28 -1.32 7.31
CA VAL A 142 -0.39 -0.23 8.03
C VAL A 142 0.66 0.74 8.57
N PRO A 143 0.87 1.89 7.91
CA PRO A 143 1.72 2.96 8.45
C PRO A 143 1.07 3.64 9.64
N LEU A 144 1.84 3.86 10.70
CA LEU A 144 1.41 4.47 11.96
C LEU A 144 2.35 5.60 12.38
N GLN A 145 1.85 6.51 13.20
CA GLN A 145 2.66 7.55 13.84
C GLN A 145 2.36 7.57 15.34
N PRO A 146 3.36 7.72 16.23
CA PRO A 146 3.16 7.76 17.67
C PRO A 146 2.24 8.91 18.12
N HIS A 147 2.27 10.06 17.38
CA HIS A 147 1.45 11.21 17.71
C HIS A 147 -0.02 10.95 17.34
N GLY A 148 -0.89 11.02 18.35
CA GLY A 148 -2.34 10.81 18.17
C GLY A 148 -2.72 9.36 17.88
N LEU A 149 -1.89 8.40 18.28
CA LEU A 149 -2.31 7.03 18.48
C LEU A 149 -2.95 6.96 19.88
N ASP A 150 -4.28 7.07 19.90
CA ASP A 150 -5.07 6.54 21.00
C ASP A 150 -5.02 5.02 20.93
N ALA A 151 -5.23 4.33 22.06
CA ALA A 151 -5.18 2.87 22.12
C ALA A 151 -6.10 2.17 21.09
N SER A 152 -7.11 2.88 20.58
CA SER A 152 -8.07 2.44 19.54
C SER A 152 -7.74 2.88 18.10
N GLY A 153 -6.66 3.62 17.87
CA GLY A 153 -6.41 4.24 16.56
C GLY A 153 -6.02 3.27 15.43
N VAL A 154 -5.64 2.04 15.80
CA VAL A 154 -5.25 0.97 14.85
C VAL A 154 -6.42 0.02 14.58
N ASP A 155 -7.28 -0.22 15.57
CA ASP A 155 -8.33 -1.23 15.54
C ASP A 155 -9.23 -1.13 14.30
N PRO A 156 -9.73 0.06 13.89
CA PRO A 156 -10.64 0.15 12.75
C PRO A 156 -10.02 -0.30 11.41
N VAL A 157 -8.72 -0.11 11.21
CA VAL A 157 -8.05 -0.58 9.98
C VAL A 157 -7.76 -2.08 10.06
N LEU A 158 -7.42 -2.59 11.24
CA LEU A 158 -7.23 -4.03 11.45
C LEU A 158 -8.55 -4.79 11.31
N GLU A 159 -9.65 -4.26 11.84
CA GLU A 159 -11.01 -4.80 11.67
C GLU A 159 -11.40 -4.84 10.19
N GLU A 160 -11.11 -3.79 9.43
CA GLU A 160 -11.41 -3.76 7.99
C GLU A 160 -10.58 -4.80 7.23
N ILE A 161 -9.27 -4.93 7.51
CA ILE A 161 -8.43 -5.97 6.93
C ILE A 161 -8.97 -7.36 7.27
N ALA A 162 -9.36 -7.59 8.53
CA ALA A 162 -9.93 -8.85 8.96
C ALA A 162 -11.28 -9.13 8.27
N ARG A 163 -12.14 -8.13 8.13
CA ARG A 163 -13.41 -8.23 7.41
C ARG A 163 -13.21 -8.61 5.95
N VAL A 164 -12.31 -7.90 5.24
CA VAL A 164 -12.00 -8.20 3.84
C VAL A 164 -11.40 -9.61 3.72
N ARG A 165 -10.46 -9.97 4.59
CA ARG A 165 -9.86 -11.31 4.62
C ARG A 165 -10.92 -12.40 4.79
N HIS A 166 -11.84 -12.21 5.72
CA HIS A 166 -12.86 -13.23 6.02
C HIS A 166 -13.94 -13.35 4.93
N GLN A 167 -14.36 -12.21 4.35
CA GLN A 167 -15.54 -12.18 3.47
C GLN A 167 -15.21 -12.15 1.99
N LEU A 168 -14.11 -11.46 1.61
CA LEU A 168 -13.83 -11.09 0.22
C LEU A 168 -12.50 -11.63 -0.31
N ASN A 169 -11.41 -11.58 0.49
CA ASN A 169 -10.07 -11.98 0.07
C ASN A 169 -9.39 -12.87 1.12
N PRO A 170 -9.66 -14.17 1.17
CA PRO A 170 -9.04 -15.08 2.13
C PRO A 170 -7.50 -15.17 2.03
N ALA A 171 -6.93 -14.75 0.91
CA ALA A 171 -5.48 -14.70 0.70
C ALA A 171 -4.81 -13.44 1.26
N LEU A 172 -5.60 -12.46 1.74
CA LEU A 172 -5.07 -11.22 2.29
C LEU A 172 -4.35 -11.47 3.62
N VAL A 173 -3.10 -11.05 3.71
CA VAL A 173 -2.27 -11.14 4.92
C VAL A 173 -1.92 -9.74 5.41
N LEU A 174 -2.00 -9.50 6.71
CA LEU A 174 -1.37 -8.35 7.33
C LEU A 174 0.15 -8.61 7.42
N THR A 175 0.93 -7.98 6.55
CA THR A 175 2.40 -8.07 6.57
C THR A 175 2.97 -7.35 7.79
N GLY A 176 2.31 -6.29 8.21
CA GLY A 176 2.61 -5.65 9.49
C GLY A 176 2.36 -4.14 9.53
N MET A 177 2.70 -3.58 10.69
CA MET A 177 2.55 -2.17 11.01
C MET A 177 3.90 -1.47 11.02
N VAL A 178 4.08 -0.41 10.21
CA VAL A 178 5.29 0.39 10.14
C VAL A 178 5.12 1.67 10.93
N VAL A 179 5.91 1.85 11.98
CA VAL A 179 5.84 3.07 12.81
C VAL A 179 6.80 4.11 12.26
N GLY A 180 6.24 5.19 11.71
CA GLY A 180 6.97 6.34 11.16
C GLY A 180 6.84 7.59 12.03
N ARG A 181 7.61 8.64 11.68
CA ARG A 181 7.67 9.93 12.39
C ARG A 181 7.90 9.78 13.90
N VAL A 182 8.78 8.85 14.27
CA VAL A 182 9.12 8.63 15.69
C VAL A 182 10.03 9.74 16.16
N SER A 183 9.51 10.61 17.02
CA SER A 183 10.28 11.67 17.69
C SER A 183 11.16 11.10 18.81
N ARG A 184 12.18 11.87 19.27
CA ARG A 184 13.08 11.46 20.35
C ARG A 184 12.47 11.65 21.76
N THR A 185 11.15 11.71 21.89
CA THR A 185 10.47 11.89 23.17
C THR A 185 10.22 10.57 23.89
N ASN A 186 10.10 10.61 25.22
CA ASN A 186 9.70 9.44 26.02
C ASN A 186 8.31 8.95 25.58
N HIS A 187 7.37 9.87 25.38
CA HIS A 187 6.03 9.53 24.91
C HIS A 187 6.05 8.68 23.62
N ALA A 188 6.84 9.07 22.61
CA ALA A 188 6.92 8.29 21.38
C ALA A 188 7.48 6.88 21.61
N ARG A 189 8.48 6.76 22.51
CA ARG A 189 9.05 5.46 22.92
C ARG A 189 8.01 4.58 23.62
N ASP A 190 7.25 5.16 24.54
CA ASP A 190 6.22 4.45 25.30
C ASP A 190 5.09 3.96 24.41
N VAL A 191 4.66 4.78 23.43
CA VAL A 191 3.66 4.39 22.44
C VAL A 191 4.16 3.23 21.57
N VAL A 192 5.40 3.29 21.07
CA VAL A 192 6.00 2.19 20.29
C VAL A 192 6.11 0.91 21.13
N ALA A 193 6.54 1.03 22.39
CA ALA A 193 6.63 -0.12 23.31
C ALA A 193 5.25 -0.74 23.54
N ARG A 194 4.21 0.08 23.75
CA ARG A 194 2.83 -0.38 23.91
C ARG A 194 2.32 -1.08 22.65
N LEU A 195 2.54 -0.50 21.45
CA LEU A 195 2.17 -1.16 20.20
C LEU A 195 2.80 -2.55 20.08
N ARG A 196 4.08 -2.66 20.39
CA ARG A 196 4.80 -3.95 20.36
C ARG A 196 4.29 -4.94 21.40
N SER A 197 3.93 -4.48 22.60
CA SER A 197 3.37 -5.37 23.63
C SER A 197 1.97 -5.87 23.28
N THR A 198 1.18 -5.07 22.53
CA THR A 198 -0.19 -5.42 22.14
C THR A 198 -0.23 -6.27 20.88
N HIS A 199 0.58 -5.94 19.87
CA HIS A 199 0.51 -6.55 18.53
C HIS A 199 1.71 -7.42 18.18
N GLY A 200 2.71 -7.51 19.06
CA GLY A 200 3.82 -8.45 18.92
C GLY A 200 4.54 -8.36 17.57
N GLY A 201 4.62 -9.50 16.89
CA GLY A 201 5.29 -9.65 15.60
C GLY A 201 4.68 -8.88 14.44
N ASP A 202 3.43 -8.41 14.58
CA ASP A 202 2.79 -7.59 13.54
C ASP A 202 3.40 -6.19 13.44
N VAL A 203 4.14 -5.72 14.45
CA VAL A 203 4.86 -4.45 14.39
C VAL A 203 6.26 -4.68 13.83
N PHE A 204 6.65 -3.90 12.80
CA PHE A 204 8.02 -3.96 12.28
C PHE A 204 9.03 -3.61 13.38
N GLY A 205 10.15 -4.33 13.41
CA GLY A 205 11.24 -4.08 14.36
C GLY A 205 11.86 -2.70 14.16
N PRO A 206 12.30 -2.31 12.94
CA PRO A 206 12.75 -0.95 12.65
C PRO A 206 11.60 0.04 12.68
N THR A 207 11.88 1.25 13.16
CA THR A 207 10.98 2.41 13.09
C THR A 207 11.61 3.51 12.25
N ILE A 208 10.81 4.34 11.61
CA ILE A 208 11.28 5.48 10.82
C ILE A 208 11.19 6.74 11.70
N ARG A 209 12.33 7.37 11.97
CA ARG A 209 12.40 8.61 12.75
C ARG A 209 11.72 9.78 12.06
N ASP A 210 11.27 10.75 12.84
CA ASP A 210 10.88 12.05 12.31
C ASP A 210 12.09 12.80 11.74
N SER A 211 11.95 13.35 10.54
CA SER A 211 13.05 14.00 9.82
C SER A 211 12.54 15.02 8.82
N ILE A 212 13.15 16.21 8.85
CA ILE A 212 12.91 17.26 7.86
C ILE A 212 13.30 16.82 6.44
N ARG A 213 14.19 15.83 6.30
CA ARG A 213 14.61 15.30 4.99
C ARG A 213 13.46 14.67 4.21
N VAL A 214 12.39 14.23 4.90
CA VAL A 214 11.20 13.64 4.23
C VAL A 214 10.44 14.70 3.43
N PRO A 215 9.96 15.82 4.00
CA PRO A 215 9.31 16.85 3.20
C PRO A 215 10.26 17.52 2.19
N GLU A 216 11.55 17.69 2.49
CA GLU A 216 12.53 18.24 1.53
C GLU A 216 12.67 17.32 0.30
N ALA A 217 12.75 16.01 0.50
CA ALA A 217 12.78 15.02 -0.59
C ALA A 217 11.52 15.07 -1.45
N ALA A 218 10.35 15.19 -0.81
CA ALA A 218 9.08 15.33 -1.53
C ALA A 218 9.05 16.62 -2.38
N MET A 219 9.52 17.75 -1.85
CA MET A 219 9.64 18.99 -2.61
C MET A 219 10.63 18.89 -3.78
N ALA A 220 11.68 18.07 -3.63
CA ALA A 220 12.66 17.83 -4.69
C ALA A 220 12.17 16.81 -5.75
N GLY A 221 11.02 16.18 -5.54
CA GLY A 221 10.50 15.14 -6.43
C GLY A 221 11.33 13.86 -6.41
N LEU A 222 11.98 13.55 -5.27
CA LEU A 222 12.88 12.41 -5.11
C LEU A 222 12.50 11.58 -3.88
N PRO A 223 12.73 10.25 -3.88
CA PRO A 223 12.67 9.46 -2.67
C PRO A 223 13.72 9.91 -1.66
N VAL A 224 13.45 9.75 -0.37
CA VAL A 224 14.38 10.13 0.71
C VAL A 224 15.73 9.46 0.58
N THR A 225 15.77 8.20 0.17
CA THR A 225 16.99 7.40 0.02
C THR A 225 17.88 7.88 -1.13
N ALA A 226 17.30 8.53 -2.14
CA ALA A 226 18.04 9.18 -3.23
C ALA A 226 18.41 10.63 -2.89
N PHE A 227 17.51 11.38 -2.24
CA PHE A 227 17.72 12.78 -1.88
C PHE A 227 18.77 12.96 -0.79
N ALA A 228 18.76 12.11 0.24
CA ALA A 228 19.66 12.18 1.38
C ALA A 228 20.14 10.76 1.77
N PRO A 229 20.96 10.09 0.94
CA PRO A 229 21.31 8.68 1.06
C PRO A 229 21.97 8.31 2.39
N ASP A 230 22.76 9.23 2.97
CA ASP A 230 23.50 9.03 4.21
C ASP A 230 22.72 9.47 5.46
N ALA A 231 21.51 10.02 5.26
CA ALA A 231 20.69 10.45 6.39
C ALA A 231 20.24 9.27 7.24
N ALA A 232 20.09 9.51 8.53
CA ALA A 232 19.65 8.47 9.46
C ALA A 232 18.25 7.93 9.11
N VAL A 233 17.36 8.79 8.60
CA VAL A 233 16.02 8.38 8.13
C VAL A 233 16.10 7.48 6.90
N ALA A 234 17.05 7.68 6.00
CA ALA A 234 17.26 6.80 4.84
C ALA A 234 17.71 5.39 5.30
N ARG A 235 18.60 5.32 6.32
CA ARG A 235 18.96 4.03 6.93
C ARG A 235 17.78 3.33 7.59
N ASP A 236 16.91 4.08 8.29
CA ASP A 236 15.70 3.53 8.90
C ASP A 236 14.77 2.93 7.83
N ILE A 237 14.55 3.65 6.72
CA ILE A 237 13.72 3.21 5.59
C ILE A 237 14.29 1.91 4.97
N ARG A 238 15.61 1.86 4.73
CA ARG A 238 16.29 0.64 4.22
C ARG A 238 16.13 -0.54 5.18
N ALA A 239 16.19 -0.30 6.48
CA ALA A 239 15.98 -1.36 7.48
C ALA A 239 14.55 -1.90 7.46
N VAL A 240 13.54 -1.03 7.28
CA VAL A 240 12.14 -1.46 7.11
C VAL A 240 11.97 -2.26 5.81
N ALA A 241 12.55 -1.79 4.69
CA ALA A 241 12.49 -2.51 3.42
C ALA A 241 13.18 -3.89 3.49
N ALA A 242 14.33 -3.98 4.15
CA ALA A 242 15.02 -5.25 4.38
C ALA A 242 14.18 -6.21 5.23
N GLU A 243 13.46 -5.70 6.23
CA GLU A 243 12.53 -6.54 7.01
C GLU A 243 11.31 -6.95 6.18
N LEU A 244 10.78 -6.06 5.34
CA LEU A 244 9.68 -6.38 4.44
C LEU A 244 10.03 -7.56 3.50
N VAL A 245 11.26 -7.58 2.98
CA VAL A 245 11.75 -8.72 2.18
C VAL A 245 11.73 -10.01 2.99
N ARG A 246 12.20 -9.98 4.25
CA ARG A 246 12.21 -11.17 5.13
C ARG A 246 10.81 -11.64 5.56
N ARG A 247 9.82 -10.75 5.55
CA ARG A 247 8.41 -11.07 5.86
C ARG A 247 7.67 -11.60 4.63
N ASP A 248 8.34 -12.31 3.73
CA ASP A 248 7.67 -12.90 2.57
C ASP A 248 6.68 -14.00 3.02
N PRO A 249 5.37 -13.83 2.76
CA PRO A 249 4.39 -14.83 3.15
C PRO A 249 4.53 -16.16 2.41
N ASP A 250 5.21 -16.18 1.26
CA ASP A 250 5.45 -17.40 0.50
C ASP A 250 6.67 -18.19 1.05
N GLU A 251 7.55 -17.56 1.85
CA GLU A 251 8.64 -18.24 2.58
C GLU A 251 8.21 -18.74 3.98
N ALA A 252 7.18 -18.13 4.57
CA ALA A 252 6.54 -18.64 5.76
C ALA A 252 5.65 -19.81 5.36
N THR A 253 6.06 -21.04 5.68
CA THR A 253 5.38 -22.32 5.39
C THR A 253 3.85 -22.18 5.47
N VAL A 254 3.22 -22.08 4.30
CA VAL A 254 1.77 -22.07 4.17
C VAL A 254 1.27 -23.45 4.57
N ASP A 255 0.40 -23.54 5.57
CA ASP A 255 -0.37 -24.72 5.85
C ASP A 255 -1.10 -25.14 4.54
N PRO A 256 -0.85 -26.35 4.00
CA PRO A 256 -1.41 -26.79 2.72
C PRO A 256 -2.95 -26.76 2.66
N THR A 257 -3.61 -26.72 3.82
CA THR A 257 -5.08 -26.67 3.95
C THR A 257 -5.65 -25.27 3.66
N GLU A 258 -4.92 -24.19 3.94
CA GLU A 258 -5.34 -22.82 3.63
C GLU A 258 -5.16 -22.47 2.14
N ALA A 259 -4.13 -22.99 1.49
CA ALA A 259 -3.86 -22.75 0.05
C ALA A 259 -4.99 -23.29 -0.86
N ARG A 260 -5.66 -24.38 -0.47
CA ARG A 260 -6.80 -24.94 -1.23
C ARG A 260 -8.06 -24.10 -1.12
N ARG A 261 -8.25 -23.30 -0.05
CA ARG A 261 -9.39 -22.38 0.11
C ARG A 261 -9.20 -21.11 -0.70
N ALA A 262 -7.96 -20.66 -0.90
CA ALA A 262 -7.63 -19.48 -1.69
C ALA A 262 -7.89 -19.65 -3.20
N ALA A 263 -7.89 -20.89 -3.72
CA ALA A 263 -8.19 -21.19 -5.13
C ALA A 263 -9.69 -21.01 -5.49
N GLY A 264 -10.56 -20.73 -4.52
CA GLY A 264 -12.01 -20.63 -4.68
C GLY A 264 -12.55 -19.28 -5.18
N TRP A 265 -11.69 -18.33 -5.57
CA TRP A 265 -12.11 -16.98 -5.99
C TRP A 265 -13.04 -16.93 -7.19
N ARG A 266 -12.92 -17.89 -8.12
CA ARG A 266 -13.88 -18.01 -9.23
C ARG A 266 -15.32 -18.12 -8.73
N GLY A 267 -15.56 -18.85 -7.64
CA GLY A 267 -16.88 -19.02 -7.05
C GLY A 267 -17.45 -17.82 -6.29
N VAL A 268 -16.64 -16.82 -5.91
CA VAL A 268 -17.10 -15.58 -5.27
C VAL A 268 -17.50 -14.55 -6.32
N VAL A 269 -16.74 -14.43 -7.39
CA VAL A 269 -17.08 -13.58 -8.54
C VAL A 269 -18.37 -14.08 -9.19
N ASP A 270 -18.51 -15.41 -9.37
CA ASP A 270 -19.73 -16.02 -9.96
C ASP A 270 -20.95 -15.84 -9.04
N ARG A 271 -20.79 -15.81 -7.72
CA ARG A 271 -21.90 -15.55 -6.78
C ARG A 271 -22.32 -14.08 -6.73
N LEU A 272 -21.40 -13.15 -6.95
CA LEU A 272 -21.71 -11.71 -7.00
C LEU A 272 -22.28 -11.27 -8.35
N VAL A 273 -21.95 -11.99 -9.43
CA VAL A 273 -22.42 -11.71 -10.79
C VAL A 273 -23.65 -12.57 -11.17
N GLY A 274 -23.78 -13.77 -10.60
CA GLY A 274 -24.83 -14.75 -10.93
C GLY A 274 -26.20 -14.52 -10.30
N SER A 275 -26.42 -13.49 -9.50
CA SER A 275 -27.71 -13.20 -8.87
C SER A 275 -28.57 -12.15 -9.63
N ARG A 276 -28.27 -11.91 -10.91
CA ARG A 276 -29.10 -11.11 -11.81
C ARG A 276 -29.48 -11.93 -13.03
N SER A 277 -30.46 -12.78 -12.88
CA SER A 277 -31.32 -13.29 -13.95
C SER A 277 -32.75 -13.41 -13.43
#